data_da34458ba3d102e1a898c60a0bb5c367
#
_entry.id   da34458ba3d102e1a898c60a0bb5c367
#
_cell.length_a   1.000
_cell.length_b   1.000
_cell.length_c   1.000
_cell.angle_alpha   90.00
_cell.angle_beta   90.00
_cell.angle_gamma   90.00
#
_symmetry.space_group_name_H-M   'P 1'
#
loop_
_entity.id
_entity.type
_entity.pdbx_description
1 polymer ?
#
loop_
_entity_poly.entity_id
_entity_poly.type
_entity_poly.pdbx_seq_one_letter_code
_entity_poly.pdbx_strand_id
1 'polypeptide(L)'
;PLHFGQGRGSSSSRDGTVRIGCCPPALQSMWAGLQGIFGAAGQQGFEQLLQIIRTAYQQRPAIMKQRDLDKQQVGKDPWFLSNEITGMSLYVDRFCGNLQGLKSKLDYFEKLGVNFLHLMPVFESPAGESDGGYAVSDFRKVDQRFGSLADLKELQADMQQRKMYLMLDIVLNHTSHRHEWAEKAKRGEQQYQDYYYFFPDRSGPDEYDRHMPEIVPEAAPGNFTWIPECGKWVMSVFHQY
;
A
#
# COMPACT_ATOMS: atom_id res chain seq x y z
N PRO A 1 -16.36 -4.80 13.03
CA PRO A 1 -17.18 -4.02 12.13
C PRO A 1 -17.21 -2.59 12.61
N LEU A 2 -16.78 -1.68 11.78
CA LEU A 2 -17.03 -0.25 12.00
C LEU A 2 -18.53 -0.05 11.76
N HIS A 3 -19.34 -0.25 12.82
CA HIS A 3 -20.72 0.16 12.82
C HIS A 3 -20.76 1.69 12.80
N PHE A 4 -20.87 2.27 11.62
CA PHE A 4 -21.41 3.61 11.47
C PHE A 4 -22.95 3.52 11.63
N GLY A 5 -23.39 3.11 12.83
CA GLY A 5 -24.80 3.07 13.16
C GLY A 5 -25.38 4.48 13.08
N GLN A 6 -26.59 4.58 12.56
CA GLN A 6 -27.47 5.73 12.81
C GLN A 6 -27.83 5.73 14.32
N GLY A 7 -26.83 6.01 15.16
CA GLY A 7 -26.95 6.21 16.59
C GLY A 7 -27.19 7.68 16.83
N ARG A 8 -28.32 7.99 17.40
CA ARG A 8 -28.70 9.31 17.92
C ARG A 8 -27.52 9.91 18.70
N GLY A 9 -27.09 11.10 18.29
CA GLY A 9 -26.23 11.96 19.09
C GLY A 9 -24.75 11.73 18.92
N SER A 10 -24.18 11.93 17.71
CA SER A 10 -22.81 12.42 17.61
C SER A 10 -22.83 13.88 18.06
N SER A 11 -22.49 14.15 19.32
CA SER A 11 -22.17 15.50 19.75
C SER A 11 -20.88 15.92 19.05
N SER A 12 -20.98 16.39 17.80
CA SER A 12 -19.89 17.18 17.22
C SER A 12 -19.75 18.41 18.11
N SER A 13 -18.57 18.61 18.67
CA SER A 13 -18.22 19.92 19.22
C SER A 13 -18.41 20.95 18.09
N ARG A 14 -18.81 22.17 18.41
CA ARG A 14 -18.99 23.26 17.45
C ARG A 14 -17.72 23.59 16.65
N ASP A 15 -16.59 23.03 17.03
CA ASP A 15 -15.27 23.17 16.43
C ASP A 15 -14.87 22.02 15.48
N GLY A 16 -15.73 21.04 15.24
CA GLY A 16 -15.47 19.94 14.30
C GLY A 16 -14.49 18.87 14.79
N THR A 17 -13.93 19.00 16.00
CA THR A 17 -12.99 18.01 16.54
C THR A 17 -13.65 16.68 16.87
N VAL A 18 -13.03 15.57 16.45
CA VAL A 18 -13.52 14.21 16.73
C VAL A 18 -13.23 13.87 18.20
N ARG A 19 -14.26 13.58 18.99
CA ARG A 19 -14.09 13.08 20.35
C ARG A 19 -13.62 11.63 20.32
N ILE A 20 -12.33 11.39 20.49
CA ILE A 20 -11.67 10.09 20.37
C ILE A 20 -12.18 9.09 21.41
N GLY A 21 -12.55 9.55 22.60
CA GLY A 21 -13.08 8.68 23.68
C GLY A 21 -14.41 7.96 23.33
N CYS A 22 -15.13 8.42 22.29
CA CYS A 22 -16.35 7.77 21.79
C CYS A 22 -16.10 6.87 20.57
N CYS A 23 -14.85 6.74 20.13
CA CYS A 23 -14.48 5.92 18.98
C CYS A 23 -14.37 4.42 19.37
N PRO A 24 -14.59 3.49 18.40
CA PRO A 24 -14.31 2.07 18.61
C PRO A 24 -12.85 1.83 19.04
N PRO A 25 -12.56 0.77 19.82
CA PRO A 25 -11.22 0.49 20.35
C PRO A 25 -10.12 0.48 19.30
N ALA A 26 -10.39 -0.04 18.09
CA ALA A 26 -9.42 -0.04 16.98
C ALA A 26 -9.01 1.38 16.55
N LEU A 27 -9.94 2.33 16.52
CA LEU A 27 -9.65 3.72 16.19
C LEU A 27 -8.90 4.43 17.33
N GLN A 28 -9.18 4.06 18.59
CA GLN A 28 -8.45 4.58 19.74
C GLN A 28 -6.99 4.10 19.71
N SER A 29 -6.74 2.83 19.41
CA SER A 29 -5.38 2.29 19.25
C SER A 29 -4.63 2.93 18.10
N MET A 30 -5.27 3.13 16.96
CA MET A 30 -4.69 3.82 15.82
C MET A 30 -4.34 5.28 16.16
N TRP A 31 -5.22 5.98 16.88
CA TRP A 31 -4.93 7.32 17.36
C TRP A 31 -3.74 7.36 18.30
N ALA A 32 -3.69 6.47 19.29
CA ALA A 32 -2.58 6.40 20.24
C ALA A 32 -1.24 6.14 19.53
N GLY A 33 -1.23 5.27 18.51
CA GLY A 33 -0.05 5.04 17.68
C GLY A 33 0.40 6.28 16.91
N LEU A 34 -0.52 6.96 16.23
CA LEU A 34 -0.21 8.19 15.49
C LEU A 34 0.27 9.32 16.42
N GLN A 35 -0.37 9.47 17.57
CA GLN A 35 0.04 10.46 18.58
C GLN A 35 1.44 10.15 19.14
N GLY A 36 1.74 8.87 19.38
CA GLY A 36 3.05 8.44 19.88
C GLY A 36 4.20 8.73 18.89
N ILE A 37 3.92 8.63 17.58
CA ILE A 37 4.93 8.87 16.54
C ILE A 37 5.03 10.35 16.16
N PHE A 38 3.90 11.03 15.98
CA PHE A 38 3.84 12.35 15.37
C PHE A 38 3.44 13.47 16.35
N GLY A 39 3.19 13.17 17.63
CA GLY A 39 2.76 14.16 18.61
C GLY A 39 1.50 14.91 18.17
N ALA A 40 1.49 16.24 18.32
CA ALA A 40 0.36 17.09 17.93
C ALA A 40 0.03 17.04 16.43
N ALA A 41 1.02 16.85 15.56
CA ALA A 41 0.81 16.71 14.11
C ALA A 41 0.00 15.47 13.74
N GLY A 42 0.00 14.45 14.59
CA GLY A 42 -0.80 13.22 14.42
C GLY A 42 -2.31 13.48 14.37
N GLN A 43 -2.81 14.55 14.98
CA GLN A 43 -4.24 14.90 14.97
C GLN A 43 -4.76 15.11 13.55
N GLN A 44 -4.10 15.94 12.77
CA GLN A 44 -4.53 16.24 11.39
C GLN A 44 -4.46 14.99 10.52
N GLY A 45 -3.39 14.20 10.63
CA GLY A 45 -3.24 12.94 9.89
C GLY A 45 -4.33 11.93 10.23
N PHE A 46 -4.69 11.82 11.52
CA PHE A 46 -5.78 10.96 11.98
C PHE A 46 -7.13 11.37 11.39
N GLU A 47 -7.46 12.65 11.39
CA GLU A 47 -8.71 13.16 10.84
C GLU A 47 -8.79 12.94 9.33
N GLN A 48 -7.70 13.16 8.59
CA GLN A 48 -7.61 12.86 7.17
C GLN A 48 -7.81 11.37 6.90
N LEU A 49 -7.15 10.50 7.65
CA LEU A 49 -7.29 9.05 7.53
C LEU A 49 -8.71 8.58 7.80
N LEU A 50 -9.37 9.12 8.84
CA LEU A 50 -10.79 8.83 9.12
C LEU A 50 -11.69 9.26 7.96
N GLN A 51 -11.43 10.41 7.37
CA GLN A 51 -12.20 10.88 6.22
C GLN A 51 -12.03 9.96 5.00
N ILE A 52 -10.81 9.51 4.72
CA ILE A 52 -10.51 8.55 3.66
C ILE A 52 -11.27 7.24 3.90
N ILE A 53 -11.21 6.68 5.11
CA ILE A 53 -11.90 5.44 5.48
C ILE A 53 -13.42 5.59 5.32
N ARG A 54 -13.99 6.70 5.79
CA ARG A 54 -15.44 6.97 5.65
C ARG A 54 -15.86 7.04 4.19
N THR A 55 -15.12 7.78 3.38
CA THR A 55 -15.40 7.94 1.94
C THR A 55 -15.30 6.61 1.22
N ALA A 56 -14.22 5.85 1.46
CA ALA A 56 -14.03 4.53 0.87
C ALA A 56 -15.16 3.56 1.25
N TYR A 57 -15.58 3.56 2.52
CA TYR A 57 -16.71 2.74 2.97
C TYR A 57 -18.04 3.16 2.34
N GLN A 58 -18.31 4.46 2.22
CA GLN A 58 -19.53 4.97 1.58
C GLN A 58 -19.61 4.55 0.11
N GLN A 59 -18.49 4.65 -0.61
CA GLN A 59 -18.37 4.28 -2.02
C GLN A 59 -18.31 2.77 -2.27
N ARG A 60 -18.07 1.97 -1.23
CA ARG A 60 -17.98 0.52 -1.36
C ARG A 60 -19.31 -0.08 -1.81
N PRO A 61 -19.35 -0.91 -2.88
CA PRO A 61 -20.57 -1.55 -3.36
C PRO A 61 -21.32 -2.32 -2.28
N ALA A 62 -22.66 -2.31 -2.31
CA ALA A 62 -23.50 -2.98 -1.29
C ALA A 62 -23.18 -4.48 -1.18
N ILE A 63 -22.97 -5.16 -2.32
CA ILE A 63 -22.59 -6.58 -2.35
C ILE A 63 -21.26 -6.85 -1.62
N MET A 64 -20.31 -5.92 -1.69
CA MET A 64 -19.04 -6.05 -0.99
C MET A 64 -19.21 -5.81 0.51
N LYS A 65 -20.04 -4.85 0.90
CA LYS A 65 -20.40 -4.62 2.32
C LYS A 65 -21.08 -5.84 2.91
N GLN A 66 -22.02 -6.45 2.18
CA GLN A 66 -22.70 -7.67 2.64
C GLN A 66 -21.71 -8.83 2.79
N ARG A 67 -20.86 -9.05 1.77
CA ARG A 67 -19.80 -10.08 1.85
C ARG A 67 -18.90 -9.88 3.09
N ASP A 68 -18.53 -8.65 3.39
CA ASP A 68 -17.69 -8.36 4.55
C ASP A 68 -18.42 -8.71 5.87
N LEU A 69 -19.72 -8.43 5.94
CA LEU A 69 -20.56 -8.81 7.10
C LEU A 69 -20.69 -10.33 7.22
N ASP A 70 -20.95 -11.03 6.12
CA ASP A 70 -21.08 -12.50 6.11
C ASP A 70 -19.79 -13.20 6.54
N LYS A 71 -18.64 -12.59 6.27
CA LYS A 71 -17.32 -13.10 6.68
C LYS A 71 -16.94 -12.75 8.11
N GLN A 72 -17.63 -11.82 8.75
CA GLN A 72 -17.43 -11.45 10.14
C GLN A 72 -18.21 -12.38 11.07
N GLN A 73 -17.70 -13.56 11.29
CA GLN A 73 -18.27 -14.43 12.33
C GLN A 73 -17.56 -14.16 13.66
N VAL A 74 -18.29 -13.58 14.60
CA VAL A 74 -17.78 -13.32 15.94
C VAL A 74 -17.36 -14.63 16.61
N GLY A 75 -16.12 -14.67 17.10
CA GLY A 75 -15.58 -15.83 17.83
C GLY A 75 -15.04 -16.97 16.95
N LYS A 76 -14.95 -16.77 15.64
CA LYS A 76 -14.28 -17.71 14.71
C LYS A 76 -12.98 -17.14 14.18
N ASP A 77 -12.11 -18.03 13.71
CA ASP A 77 -10.87 -17.66 13.04
C ASP A 77 -11.15 -16.75 11.82
N PRO A 78 -10.20 -15.88 11.45
CA PRO A 78 -10.33 -15.07 10.27
C PRO A 78 -10.63 -15.92 9.04
N TRP A 79 -11.59 -15.48 8.22
CA TRP A 79 -12.07 -16.24 7.06
C TRP A 79 -10.96 -16.64 6.07
N PHE A 80 -9.90 -15.82 5.97
CA PHE A 80 -8.76 -16.05 5.08
C PHE A 80 -7.80 -17.14 5.60
N LEU A 81 -7.98 -17.61 6.84
CA LEU A 81 -7.27 -18.77 7.40
C LEU A 81 -8.10 -20.06 7.29
N SER A 82 -9.30 -20.00 6.71
CA SER A 82 -10.15 -21.18 6.58
C SER A 82 -9.65 -22.12 5.49
N ASN A 83 -9.94 -23.41 5.62
CA ASN A 83 -9.64 -24.42 4.59
C ASN A 83 -10.43 -24.23 3.29
N GLU A 84 -11.36 -23.29 3.24
CA GLU A 84 -12.09 -22.92 2.01
C GLU A 84 -11.27 -22.01 1.09
N ILE A 85 -10.14 -21.47 1.58
CA ILE A 85 -9.27 -20.56 0.82
C ILE A 85 -8.08 -21.34 0.28
N THR A 86 -8.01 -21.40 -1.05
CA THR A 86 -6.84 -21.91 -1.78
C THR A 86 -6.22 -20.77 -2.56
N GLY A 87 -5.03 -20.35 -2.15
CA GLY A 87 -4.32 -19.21 -2.72
C GLY A 87 -3.26 -19.59 -3.75
N MET A 88 -3.04 -18.69 -4.70
CA MET A 88 -1.90 -18.74 -5.63
C MET A 88 -1.29 -17.35 -5.77
N SER A 89 0.04 -17.26 -5.62
CA SER A 89 0.81 -16.04 -5.91
C SER A 89 1.45 -16.15 -7.28
N LEU A 90 1.40 -15.07 -8.06
CA LEU A 90 1.98 -15.06 -9.40
C LEU A 90 2.43 -13.67 -9.85
N TYR A 91 3.42 -13.64 -10.73
CA TYR A 91 3.73 -12.50 -11.57
C TYR A 91 2.89 -12.57 -12.84
N VAL A 92 2.16 -11.48 -13.14
CA VAL A 92 1.22 -11.45 -14.29
C VAL A 92 1.94 -11.68 -15.61
N ASP A 93 3.07 -10.99 -15.83
CA ASP A 93 3.87 -11.13 -17.06
C ASP A 93 4.44 -12.53 -17.24
N ARG A 94 4.88 -13.16 -16.15
CA ARG A 94 5.47 -14.50 -16.19
C ARG A 94 4.45 -15.60 -16.45
N PHE A 95 3.24 -15.41 -15.94
CA PHE A 95 2.19 -16.42 -16.03
C PHE A 95 1.36 -16.32 -17.33
N CYS A 96 0.98 -15.11 -17.73
CA CYS A 96 0.01 -14.90 -18.81
C CYS A 96 0.20 -13.60 -19.61
N GLY A 97 1.32 -12.90 -19.41
CA GLY A 97 1.71 -11.71 -20.13
C GLY A 97 1.11 -10.40 -19.58
N ASN A 98 -0.20 -10.35 -19.41
CA ASN A 98 -0.91 -9.14 -18.95
C ASN A 98 -2.23 -9.46 -18.24
N LEU A 99 -2.94 -8.42 -17.75
CA LEU A 99 -4.20 -8.57 -17.02
C LEU A 99 -5.33 -9.16 -17.86
N GLN A 100 -5.39 -8.90 -19.17
CA GLN A 100 -6.36 -9.52 -20.06
C GLN A 100 -6.06 -11.02 -20.25
N GLY A 101 -4.78 -11.38 -20.37
CA GLY A 101 -4.34 -12.77 -20.35
C GLY A 101 -4.72 -13.46 -19.04
N LEU A 102 -4.55 -12.79 -17.88
CA LEU A 102 -4.95 -13.33 -16.58
C LEU A 102 -6.46 -13.52 -16.49
N LYS A 103 -7.25 -12.59 -16.99
CA LYS A 103 -8.70 -12.67 -17.07
C LYS A 103 -9.14 -13.91 -17.84
N SER A 104 -8.48 -14.23 -18.96
CA SER A 104 -8.76 -15.45 -19.76
C SER A 104 -8.42 -16.75 -19.03
N LYS A 105 -7.67 -16.71 -17.93
CA LYS A 105 -7.29 -17.88 -17.13
C LYS A 105 -8.17 -18.12 -15.90
N LEU A 106 -9.19 -17.32 -15.67
CA LEU A 106 -10.04 -17.49 -14.48
C LEU A 106 -10.73 -18.86 -14.43
N ASP A 107 -11.18 -19.40 -15.58
CA ASP A 107 -11.74 -20.77 -15.65
C ASP A 107 -10.72 -21.84 -15.26
N TYR A 108 -9.45 -21.64 -15.60
CA TYR A 108 -8.38 -22.54 -15.18
C TYR A 108 -8.21 -22.55 -13.67
N PHE A 109 -8.19 -21.37 -13.03
CA PHE A 109 -8.09 -21.28 -11.57
C PHE A 109 -9.30 -21.89 -10.87
N GLU A 110 -10.50 -21.67 -11.38
CA GLU A 110 -11.72 -22.31 -10.85
C GLU A 110 -11.64 -23.83 -10.91
N LYS A 111 -11.23 -24.41 -12.04
CA LYS A 111 -11.06 -25.86 -12.20
C LYS A 111 -9.96 -26.41 -11.28
N LEU A 112 -8.95 -25.63 -10.97
CA LEU A 112 -7.87 -26.00 -10.05
C LEU A 112 -8.30 -25.86 -8.58
N GLY A 113 -9.44 -25.25 -8.30
CA GLY A 113 -9.91 -24.95 -6.94
C GLY A 113 -9.27 -23.72 -6.30
N VAL A 114 -8.53 -22.92 -7.08
CA VAL A 114 -7.92 -21.67 -6.60
C VAL A 114 -8.98 -20.58 -6.59
N ASN A 115 -9.18 -19.97 -5.42
CA ASN A 115 -10.16 -18.90 -5.22
C ASN A 115 -9.56 -17.61 -4.61
N PHE A 116 -8.25 -17.57 -4.43
CA PHE A 116 -7.53 -16.41 -3.91
C PHE A 116 -6.27 -16.18 -4.74
N LEU A 117 -6.23 -15.08 -5.51
CA LEU A 117 -5.06 -14.71 -6.31
C LEU A 117 -4.33 -13.55 -5.65
N HIS A 118 -3.06 -13.77 -5.34
CA HIS A 118 -2.11 -12.73 -4.97
C HIS A 118 -1.28 -12.38 -6.20
N LEU A 119 -1.42 -11.16 -6.68
CA LEU A 119 -0.62 -10.63 -7.76
C LEU A 119 0.58 -9.89 -7.19
N MET A 120 1.77 -10.31 -7.61
CA MET A 120 3.01 -9.57 -7.37
C MET A 120 2.86 -8.16 -7.96
N PRO A 121 3.67 -7.16 -7.56
CA PRO A 121 3.39 -5.76 -7.80
C PRO A 121 3.01 -5.44 -9.24
N VAL A 122 1.89 -4.73 -9.43
CA VAL A 122 1.35 -4.35 -10.74
C VAL A 122 1.32 -2.84 -10.99
N PHE A 123 1.75 -2.04 -10.01
CA PHE A 123 1.80 -0.59 -10.16
C PHE A 123 2.96 -0.14 -11.04
N GLU A 124 2.87 1.10 -11.56
CA GLU A 124 3.87 1.65 -12.46
C GLU A 124 5.26 1.66 -11.82
N SER A 125 6.23 1.11 -12.52
CA SER A 125 7.63 1.06 -12.12
C SER A 125 8.55 1.32 -13.30
N PRO A 126 9.76 1.89 -13.09
CA PRO A 126 10.67 2.22 -14.19
C PRO A 126 11.16 0.96 -14.91
N ALA A 127 11.23 1.03 -16.24
CA ALA A 127 11.78 -0.05 -17.05
C ALA A 127 13.27 -0.26 -16.71
N GLY A 128 13.69 -1.50 -16.48
CA GLY A 128 15.06 -1.85 -16.12
C GLY A 128 15.47 -1.56 -14.67
N GLU A 129 14.66 -0.80 -13.93
CA GLU A 129 14.91 -0.36 -12.55
C GLU A 129 13.70 -0.66 -11.65
N SER A 130 12.91 -1.67 -12.01
CA SER A 130 11.63 -1.94 -11.33
C SER A 130 11.77 -2.75 -10.03
N ASP A 131 12.90 -3.40 -9.82
CA ASP A 131 13.15 -4.30 -8.68
C ASP A 131 12.00 -5.31 -8.48
N GLY A 132 11.61 -5.98 -9.57
CA GLY A 132 10.48 -6.92 -9.57
C GLY A 132 9.09 -6.26 -9.46
N GLY A 133 9.01 -4.94 -9.67
CA GLY A 133 7.80 -4.12 -9.52
C GLY A 133 7.70 -3.43 -8.15
N TYR A 134 8.65 -3.67 -7.25
CA TYR A 134 8.65 -3.06 -5.91
C TYR A 134 9.18 -1.62 -5.91
N ALA A 135 9.93 -1.18 -6.91
CA ALA A 135 10.32 0.23 -7.08
C ALA A 135 9.17 1.03 -7.73
N VAL A 136 8.11 1.29 -6.98
CA VAL A 136 6.90 1.94 -7.51
C VAL A 136 7.14 3.42 -7.78
N SER A 137 6.89 3.85 -9.02
CA SER A 137 6.99 5.25 -9.46
C SER A 137 5.66 5.99 -9.46
N ASP A 138 4.53 5.29 -9.57
CA ASP A 138 3.19 5.85 -9.41
C ASP A 138 2.19 4.80 -8.87
N PHE A 139 1.72 5.00 -7.65
CA PHE A 139 0.74 4.12 -6.99
C PHE A 139 -0.68 4.22 -7.56
N ARG A 140 -0.96 5.17 -8.44
CA ARG A 140 -2.27 5.42 -9.03
C ARG A 140 -2.42 4.84 -10.42
N LYS A 141 -1.33 4.26 -10.96
CA LYS A 141 -1.29 3.68 -12.29
C LYS A 141 -0.88 2.21 -12.25
N VAL A 142 -1.49 1.43 -13.11
CA VAL A 142 -1.02 0.10 -13.45
C VAL A 142 0.12 0.24 -14.46
N ASP A 143 1.18 -0.54 -14.31
CA ASP A 143 2.29 -0.58 -15.25
C ASP A 143 1.77 -0.98 -16.65
N GLN A 144 2.17 -0.24 -17.66
CA GLN A 144 1.71 -0.44 -19.04
C GLN A 144 1.99 -1.85 -19.58
N ARG A 145 3.00 -2.54 -19.04
CA ARG A 145 3.30 -3.94 -19.39
C ARG A 145 2.13 -4.86 -19.05
N PHE A 146 1.38 -4.55 -18.02
CA PHE A 146 0.25 -5.38 -17.55
C PHE A 146 -1.08 -4.91 -18.09
N GLY A 147 -1.20 -3.67 -18.56
CA GLY A 147 -2.43 -3.06 -19.05
C GLY A 147 -2.77 -1.76 -18.35
N SER A 148 -4.04 -1.55 -18.09
CA SER A 148 -4.56 -0.31 -17.50
C SER A 148 -5.28 -0.55 -16.17
N LEU A 149 -5.59 0.53 -15.46
CA LEU A 149 -6.46 0.48 -14.27
C LEU A 149 -7.87 -0.02 -14.62
N ALA A 150 -8.34 0.20 -15.86
CA ALA A 150 -9.61 -0.34 -16.33
C ALA A 150 -9.55 -1.87 -16.44
N ASP A 151 -8.47 -2.42 -17.00
CA ASP A 151 -8.26 -3.87 -17.08
C ASP A 151 -8.22 -4.52 -15.70
N LEU A 152 -7.55 -3.88 -14.73
CA LEU A 152 -7.51 -4.36 -13.34
C LEU A 152 -8.91 -4.36 -12.70
N LYS A 153 -9.72 -3.33 -12.96
CA LYS A 153 -11.11 -3.25 -12.48
C LYS A 153 -12.00 -4.32 -13.11
N GLU A 154 -11.84 -4.57 -14.41
CA GLU A 154 -12.57 -5.65 -15.11
C GLU A 154 -12.19 -7.01 -14.54
N LEU A 155 -10.91 -7.30 -14.38
CA LEU A 155 -10.42 -8.53 -13.74
C LEU A 155 -11.06 -8.71 -12.36
N GLN A 156 -11.04 -7.68 -11.55
CA GLN A 156 -11.61 -7.70 -10.19
C GLN A 156 -13.12 -7.97 -10.22
N ALA A 157 -13.86 -7.38 -11.18
CA ALA A 157 -15.30 -7.60 -11.33
C ALA A 157 -15.61 -9.06 -11.72
N ASP A 158 -14.88 -9.63 -12.67
CA ASP A 158 -15.04 -11.03 -13.09
C ASP A 158 -14.68 -12.01 -11.96
N MET A 159 -13.58 -11.76 -11.24
CA MET A 159 -13.20 -12.54 -10.06
C MET A 159 -14.29 -12.49 -8.98
N GLN A 160 -14.91 -11.32 -8.77
CA GLN A 160 -15.99 -11.16 -7.79
C GLN A 160 -17.22 -12.00 -8.17
N GLN A 161 -17.61 -12.04 -9.45
CA GLN A 161 -18.72 -12.88 -9.93
C GLN A 161 -18.47 -14.37 -9.67
N ARG A 162 -17.21 -14.79 -9.75
CA ARG A 162 -16.74 -16.16 -9.47
C ARG A 162 -16.47 -16.43 -7.99
N LYS A 163 -16.77 -15.47 -7.10
CA LYS A 163 -16.46 -15.53 -5.66
C LYS A 163 -14.97 -15.70 -5.34
N MET A 164 -14.12 -15.29 -6.26
CA MET A 164 -12.66 -15.25 -6.06
C MET A 164 -12.22 -13.96 -5.38
N TYR A 165 -11.08 -14.03 -4.71
CA TYR A 165 -10.46 -12.91 -4.00
C TYR A 165 -9.19 -12.45 -4.73
N LEU A 166 -9.00 -11.15 -4.79
CA LEU A 166 -7.80 -10.51 -5.31
C LEU A 166 -7.02 -9.86 -4.18
N MET A 167 -5.74 -10.16 -4.11
CA MET A 167 -4.77 -9.48 -3.24
C MET A 167 -3.71 -8.82 -4.12
N LEU A 168 -3.35 -7.59 -3.80
CA LEU A 168 -2.30 -6.82 -4.45
C LEU A 168 -1.27 -6.39 -3.42
N ASP A 169 -0.01 -6.36 -3.81
CA ASP A 169 1.04 -5.74 -3.00
C ASP A 169 0.89 -4.22 -3.00
N ILE A 170 1.04 -3.62 -1.83
CA ILE A 170 1.16 -2.17 -1.66
C ILE A 170 2.48 -1.89 -0.95
N VAL A 171 3.40 -1.25 -1.66
CA VAL A 171 4.71 -0.90 -1.11
C VAL A 171 4.59 0.41 -0.33
N LEU A 172 4.58 0.33 1.01
CA LEU A 172 4.46 1.50 1.89
C LEU A 172 5.79 1.91 2.55
N ASN A 173 6.83 1.10 2.39
CA ASN A 173 8.12 1.31 3.05
C ASN A 173 9.02 2.29 2.30
N HIS A 174 8.93 2.31 0.99
CA HIS A 174 9.80 3.08 0.10
C HIS A 174 9.07 3.42 -1.21
N THR A 175 9.68 4.29 -2.00
CA THR A 175 9.26 4.56 -3.38
C THR A 175 10.41 4.25 -4.35
N SER A 176 10.12 4.18 -5.64
CA SER A 176 11.17 4.30 -6.65
C SER A 176 11.88 5.66 -6.52
N HIS A 177 13.17 5.69 -6.81
CA HIS A 177 13.91 6.94 -6.94
C HIS A 177 13.36 7.84 -8.07
N ARG A 178 12.50 7.31 -8.93
CA ARG A 178 11.77 8.03 -10.00
C ARG A 178 10.34 8.43 -9.60
N HIS A 179 9.92 8.16 -8.39
CA HIS A 179 8.63 8.63 -7.90
C HIS A 179 8.61 10.17 -7.85
N GLU A 180 7.46 10.77 -8.13
CA GLU A 180 7.32 12.25 -8.15
C GLU A 180 7.85 12.89 -6.85
N TRP A 181 7.62 12.27 -5.71
CA TRP A 181 8.14 12.76 -4.43
C TRP A 181 9.65 12.70 -4.34
N ALA A 182 10.25 11.60 -4.80
CA ALA A 182 11.70 11.44 -4.83
C ALA A 182 12.35 12.45 -5.78
N GLU A 183 11.76 12.69 -6.96
CA GLU A 183 12.24 13.70 -7.89
C GLU A 183 12.19 15.12 -7.33
N LYS A 184 11.12 15.47 -6.60
CA LYS A 184 11.01 16.76 -5.92
C LYS A 184 12.00 16.90 -4.74
N ALA A 185 12.16 15.81 -3.97
CA ALA A 185 13.14 15.76 -2.88
C ALA A 185 14.58 15.99 -3.38
N LYS A 186 14.96 15.35 -4.51
CA LYS A 186 16.26 15.56 -5.17
C LYS A 186 16.49 17.01 -5.60
N ARG A 187 15.44 17.73 -5.99
CA ARG A 187 15.51 19.17 -6.31
C ARG A 187 15.62 20.08 -5.10
N GLY A 188 15.61 19.53 -3.88
CA GLY A 188 15.74 20.30 -2.64
C GLY A 188 14.41 20.79 -2.05
N GLU A 189 13.25 20.34 -2.54
CA GLU A 189 11.96 20.71 -1.99
C GLU A 189 11.79 20.05 -0.61
N GLN A 190 11.91 20.85 0.47
CA GLN A 190 11.98 20.37 1.85
C GLN A 190 10.77 19.49 2.24
N GLN A 191 9.56 19.87 1.83
CA GLN A 191 8.34 19.09 2.08
C GLN A 191 8.46 17.63 1.63
N TYR A 192 9.16 17.38 0.54
CA TYR A 192 9.36 16.04 -0.01
C TYR A 192 10.62 15.38 0.53
N GLN A 193 11.66 16.16 0.92
CA GLN A 193 12.81 15.61 1.65
C GLN A 193 12.41 15.01 2.98
N ASP A 194 11.38 15.53 3.63
CA ASP A 194 10.86 15.02 4.91
C ASP A 194 10.22 13.63 4.82
N TYR A 195 9.99 13.12 3.61
CA TYR A 195 9.52 11.74 3.39
C TYR A 195 10.64 10.71 3.34
N TYR A 196 11.91 11.16 3.24
CA TYR A 196 13.09 10.31 3.05
C TYR A 196 14.17 10.64 4.05
N TYR A 197 15.10 9.74 4.26
CA TYR A 197 16.25 9.97 5.14
C TYR A 197 17.39 10.66 4.37
N PHE A 198 17.42 11.97 4.40
CA PHE A 198 18.49 12.79 3.84
C PHE A 198 19.51 13.21 4.89
N PHE A 199 20.79 13.20 4.51
CA PHE A 199 21.92 13.57 5.36
C PHE A 199 22.78 14.62 4.65
N PRO A 200 23.25 15.68 5.36
CA PRO A 200 24.08 16.71 4.75
C PRO A 200 25.48 16.24 4.39
N ASP A 201 25.98 15.21 5.07
CA ASP A 201 27.32 14.64 4.92
C ASP A 201 27.31 13.13 5.22
N ARG A 202 28.51 12.51 5.25
CA ARG A 202 28.68 11.07 5.49
C ARG A 202 28.68 10.65 6.95
N SER A 203 28.65 11.58 7.91
CA SER A 203 28.75 11.22 9.32
C SER A 203 27.63 10.29 9.79
N GLY A 204 26.39 10.58 9.44
CA GLY A 204 25.26 9.71 9.68
C GLY A 204 25.30 8.41 8.86
N PRO A 205 25.40 8.50 7.51
CA PRO A 205 25.55 7.32 6.64
C PRO A 205 26.65 6.36 7.07
N ASP A 206 27.84 6.83 7.45
CA ASP A 206 28.94 5.98 7.87
C ASP A 206 28.68 5.27 9.21
N GLU A 207 27.87 5.87 10.09
CA GLU A 207 27.44 5.21 11.32
C GLU A 207 26.43 4.08 11.01
N TYR A 208 25.48 4.31 10.10
CA TYR A 208 24.57 3.27 9.65
C TYR A 208 25.30 2.14 8.93
N ASP A 209 26.21 2.45 8.00
CA ASP A 209 26.96 1.42 7.22
C ASP A 209 27.80 0.49 8.11
N ARG A 210 28.24 0.95 9.31
CA ARG A 210 28.93 0.06 10.28
C ARG A 210 28.02 -1.01 10.88
N HIS A 211 26.71 -0.81 10.88
CA HIS A 211 25.73 -1.66 11.58
C HIS A 211 24.71 -2.30 10.64
N MET A 212 24.58 -1.81 9.42
CA MET A 212 23.64 -2.30 8.42
C MET A 212 24.38 -3.10 7.36
N PRO A 213 24.04 -4.38 7.17
CA PRO A 213 24.61 -5.15 6.06
C PRO A 213 24.09 -4.61 4.72
N GLU A 214 24.94 -4.65 3.70
CA GLU A 214 24.48 -4.47 2.33
C GLU A 214 23.64 -5.67 1.90
N ILE A 215 22.47 -5.41 1.33
CA ILE A 215 21.52 -6.47 0.96
C ILE A 215 21.96 -7.14 -0.34
N VAL A 216 22.46 -6.36 -1.31
CA VAL A 216 22.89 -6.86 -2.63
C VAL A 216 24.17 -6.12 -3.08
N PRO A 217 25.32 -6.44 -2.46
CA PRO A 217 26.56 -5.69 -2.69
C PRO A 217 27.08 -5.75 -4.13
N GLU A 218 26.74 -6.82 -4.87
CA GLU A 218 27.20 -6.98 -6.25
C GLU A 218 26.40 -6.18 -7.27
N ALA A 219 25.08 -6.05 -7.08
CA ALA A 219 24.17 -5.41 -8.05
C ALA A 219 23.87 -3.95 -7.70
N ALA A 220 23.87 -3.59 -6.41
CA ALA A 220 23.57 -2.24 -5.94
C ALA A 220 24.34 -1.97 -4.65
N PRO A 221 25.65 -1.69 -4.74
CA PRO A 221 26.49 -1.47 -3.57
C PRO A 221 26.15 -0.19 -2.82
N GLY A 222 26.19 -0.27 -1.50
CA GLY A 222 25.95 0.84 -0.59
C GLY A 222 24.48 1.04 -0.22
N ASN A 223 24.28 1.64 0.96
CA ASN A 223 22.95 1.94 1.50
C ASN A 223 22.59 3.44 1.34
N PHE A 224 23.46 4.23 0.75
CA PHE A 224 23.29 5.69 0.61
C PHE A 224 23.76 6.18 -0.74
N THR A 225 22.96 7.03 -1.36
CA THR A 225 23.24 7.64 -2.67
C THR A 225 23.48 9.15 -2.51
N TRP A 226 24.55 9.67 -3.11
CA TRP A 226 24.79 11.10 -3.20
C TRP A 226 23.90 11.74 -4.25
N ILE A 227 23.21 12.81 -3.89
CA ILE A 227 22.33 13.58 -4.78
C ILE A 227 22.97 14.94 -5.06
N PRO A 228 23.64 15.12 -6.21
CA PRO A 228 24.36 16.35 -6.55
C PRO A 228 23.45 17.58 -6.57
N GLU A 229 22.18 17.41 -6.99
CA GLU A 229 21.22 18.49 -7.18
C GLU A 229 20.91 19.22 -5.89
N CYS A 230 20.89 18.53 -4.77
CA CYS A 230 20.67 19.15 -3.44
C CYS A 230 21.86 19.06 -2.51
N GLY A 231 22.98 18.45 -2.94
CA GLY A 231 24.20 18.35 -2.13
C GLY A 231 24.01 17.55 -0.85
N LYS A 232 23.24 16.46 -0.90
CA LYS A 232 22.94 15.61 0.27
C LYS A 232 23.05 14.13 -0.10
N TRP A 233 23.24 13.30 0.93
CA TRP A 233 23.12 11.85 0.83
C TRP A 233 21.69 11.45 1.18
N VAL A 234 21.13 10.48 0.47
CA VAL A 234 19.84 9.86 0.79
C VAL A 234 20.03 8.38 1.08
N MET A 235 19.33 7.86 2.08
CA MET A 235 19.26 6.42 2.31
C MET A 235 18.57 5.77 1.11
N SER A 236 19.18 4.74 0.55
CA SER A 236 18.68 4.06 -0.65
C SER A 236 19.00 2.57 -0.59
N VAL A 237 18.10 1.76 -1.12
CA VAL A 237 18.34 0.33 -1.32
C VAL A 237 17.93 0.04 -2.76
N PHE A 238 18.86 -0.43 -3.58
CA PHE A 238 18.67 -0.58 -5.04
C PHE A 238 18.27 0.76 -5.70
N HIS A 239 17.14 0.75 -6.42
CA HIS A 239 16.53 1.93 -7.05
C HIS A 239 15.39 2.53 -6.19
N GLN A 240 15.43 2.34 -4.88
CA GLN A 240 14.36 2.67 -3.93
C GLN A 240 14.91 3.63 -2.87
N TYR A 241 14.08 4.61 -2.48
CA TYR A 241 14.36 5.61 -1.44
C TYR A 241 13.34 5.52 -0.31
#